data_daa7c51ec7c4025b2829cd41a04c6169
#
_entry.id   daa7c51ec7c4025b2829cd41a04c6169
#
_cell.length_a   1.000
_cell.length_b   1.000
_cell.length_c   1.000
_cell.angle_alpha   90.00
_cell.angle_beta   90.00
_cell.angle_gamma   90.00
#
_symmetry.space_group_name_H-M   'P 1'
#
loop_
_entity.id
_entity.type
_entity.pdbx_description
1 polymer ?
#
loop_
_entity_poly.entity_id
_entity_poly.type
_entity_poly.pdbx_seq_one_letter_code
_entity_poly.pdbx_strand_id
1 'polypeptide(L)'
;MSKFKEGNLEAPTRHPLNWKDKDFYDEDALNNELERVFDICHGCRRCVSLCKSFPTLFDLIDESETFEVDGVDKADYKKVVDQCYLCDLCYMSKCPYVPPHDWNVDFPHLMLRAKAIQFKKGETKLSHKVLTSPQKVGAIASKPIISPVVNWSNKNKTLRKVTQKVLGVHENAVVPTYHSKGLSKVFVEESIESQFKVAIFGTCYGEYNDPKTVIDLVDVLRHNNVEVRLIKKTQCCGMPKMELGDLDSVVKYANENIEPLMELVNDGYKLIAPIPSCVLMFKNELPMILHENINIKAISDAFFDPFEYLSLLIENNHFDDKFKAIDKEILYQVACHQRVQNIGAHTKKILGLIPDLDVNIAERCSGHDGTYGVRKETHTYSVKIGMPVAKKITDNTDLVVSDCVMAGNHVAHIASQEIDSIHPISLVKLAYDL
;
A
#
# COMPACT_ATOMS: atom_id res chain seq x y z
N MET A 1 -33.20 -26.25 10.01
CA MET A 1 -32.74 -25.44 8.85
C MET A 1 -31.43 -24.81 9.25
N SER A 2 -30.35 -25.12 8.55
CA SER A 2 -29.02 -24.57 8.80
C SER A 2 -29.08 -23.03 8.77
N LYS A 3 -28.56 -22.37 9.83
CA LYS A 3 -28.44 -20.91 9.92
C LYS A 3 -27.31 -20.37 9.02
N PHE A 4 -26.58 -21.23 8.33
CA PHE A 4 -25.44 -20.85 7.52
C PHE A 4 -25.89 -20.40 6.13
N LYS A 5 -25.84 -19.09 5.88
CA LYS A 5 -25.93 -18.53 4.51
C LYS A 5 -24.62 -18.84 3.77
N GLU A 6 -24.70 -19.16 2.48
CA GLU A 6 -23.52 -19.41 1.62
C GLU A 6 -22.66 -18.16 1.35
N GLY A 7 -22.55 -17.25 2.27
CA GLY A 7 -21.80 -16.03 2.18
C GLY A 7 -22.61 -14.81 2.56
N ASN A 8 -21.97 -13.65 2.57
CA ASN A 8 -22.55 -12.38 2.98
C ASN A 8 -22.29 -11.33 1.90
N LEU A 9 -23.28 -10.46 1.64
CA LEU A 9 -23.20 -9.31 0.74
C LEU A 9 -23.13 -7.98 1.50
N GLU A 10 -23.11 -8.01 2.84
CA GLU A 10 -22.95 -6.83 3.67
C GLU A 10 -21.51 -6.29 3.57
N ALA A 11 -21.36 -5.00 3.84
CA ALA A 11 -20.02 -4.40 3.89
C ALA A 11 -19.17 -5.08 4.99
N PRO A 12 -17.94 -5.46 4.71
CA PRO A 12 -17.05 -6.07 5.71
C PRO A 12 -16.89 -5.17 6.93
N THR A 13 -17.00 -5.78 8.12
CA THR A 13 -16.70 -5.11 9.39
C THR A 13 -15.51 -5.81 10.03
N ARG A 14 -14.51 -5.03 10.46
CA ARG A 14 -13.29 -5.61 11.02
C ARG A 14 -13.26 -5.47 12.54
N HIS A 15 -12.81 -6.51 13.22
CA HIS A 15 -12.64 -6.48 14.66
C HIS A 15 -11.29 -5.88 15.05
N PRO A 16 -11.21 -5.16 16.19
CA PRO A 16 -9.93 -4.69 16.73
C PRO A 16 -8.90 -5.82 16.90
N LEU A 17 -7.65 -5.50 16.71
CA LEU A 17 -6.55 -6.43 16.86
C LEU A 17 -6.01 -6.39 18.28
N ASN A 18 -6.33 -7.39 19.10
CA ASN A 18 -5.90 -7.48 20.51
C ASN A 18 -4.45 -7.98 20.62
N TRP A 19 -3.55 -7.33 19.90
CA TRP A 19 -2.15 -7.76 19.76
C TRP A 19 -1.30 -7.65 21.04
N LYS A 20 -1.80 -6.97 22.08
CA LYS A 20 -1.15 -6.89 23.41
C LYS A 20 -1.47 -8.08 24.31
N ASP A 21 -2.51 -8.81 23.99
CA ASP A 21 -2.93 -9.96 24.78
C ASP A 21 -1.93 -11.12 24.63
N LYS A 22 -1.73 -11.86 25.71
CA LYS A 22 -0.83 -13.03 25.70
C LYS A 22 -1.32 -14.10 24.72
N ASP A 23 -2.63 -14.27 24.63
CA ASP A 23 -3.26 -15.27 23.76
C ASP A 23 -3.05 -14.95 22.26
N PHE A 24 -2.80 -13.69 21.91
CA PHE A 24 -2.43 -13.32 20.55
C PHE A 24 -1.12 -14.00 20.10
N TYR A 25 -0.19 -14.23 21.03
CA TYR A 25 1.11 -14.85 20.78
C TYR A 25 1.15 -16.34 21.10
N ASP A 26 0.02 -16.96 21.47
CA ASP A 26 -0.09 -18.39 21.66
C ASP A 26 -0.05 -19.12 20.31
N GLU A 27 0.95 -20.00 20.14
CA GLU A 27 1.19 -20.71 18.88
C GLU A 27 0.17 -21.82 18.62
N ASP A 28 -0.30 -22.50 19.66
CA ASP A 28 -1.31 -23.54 19.51
C ASP A 28 -2.65 -22.92 19.11
N ALA A 29 -3.02 -21.81 19.75
CA ALA A 29 -4.21 -21.04 19.37
C ALA A 29 -4.09 -20.46 17.95
N LEU A 30 -2.90 -20.00 17.54
CA LEU A 30 -2.65 -19.57 16.15
C LEU A 30 -2.83 -20.74 15.18
N ASN A 31 -2.21 -21.90 15.45
CA ASN A 31 -2.26 -23.06 14.56
C ASN A 31 -3.68 -23.59 14.39
N ASN A 32 -4.47 -23.61 15.46
CA ASN A 32 -5.87 -24.02 15.41
C ASN A 32 -6.71 -23.04 14.55
N GLU A 33 -6.45 -21.75 14.67
CA GLU A 33 -7.15 -20.74 13.85
C GLU A 33 -6.69 -20.77 12.38
N LEU A 34 -5.40 -21.00 12.12
CA LEU A 34 -4.89 -21.21 10.75
C LEU A 34 -5.56 -22.43 10.12
N GLU A 35 -5.62 -23.56 10.82
CA GLU A 35 -6.26 -24.78 10.34
C GLU A 35 -7.73 -24.54 10.02
N ARG A 36 -8.49 -23.92 10.93
CA ARG A 36 -9.89 -23.56 10.71
C ARG A 36 -10.11 -22.66 9.49
N VAL A 37 -9.32 -21.61 9.34
CA VAL A 37 -9.45 -20.68 8.22
C VAL A 37 -8.98 -21.29 6.92
N PHE A 38 -7.92 -22.10 6.93
CA PHE A 38 -7.41 -22.78 5.76
C PHE A 38 -8.40 -23.82 5.22
N ASP A 39 -9.13 -24.51 6.11
CA ASP A 39 -10.21 -25.43 5.74
C ASP A 39 -11.34 -24.68 5.00
N ILE A 40 -11.80 -23.56 5.54
CA ILE A 40 -12.79 -22.70 4.87
C ILE A 40 -12.27 -22.22 3.51
N CYS A 41 -10.99 -21.80 3.43
CA CYS A 41 -10.39 -21.34 2.18
C CYS A 41 -10.24 -22.47 1.16
N HIS A 42 -9.91 -23.68 1.60
CA HIS A 42 -9.83 -24.89 0.78
C HIS A 42 -11.19 -25.22 0.14
N GLY A 43 -12.25 -25.26 0.93
CA GLY A 43 -13.60 -25.51 0.44
C GLY A 43 -14.12 -24.43 -0.53
N CYS A 44 -13.65 -23.19 -0.41
CA CYS A 44 -14.12 -22.05 -1.21
C CYS A 44 -13.29 -21.78 -2.47
N ARG A 45 -11.96 -21.77 -2.39
CA ARG A 45 -10.94 -21.51 -3.44
C ARG A 45 -11.12 -20.25 -4.29
N ARG A 46 -12.01 -19.30 -3.94
CA ARG A 46 -12.27 -18.06 -4.71
C ARG A 46 -11.05 -17.16 -4.87
N CYS A 47 -10.10 -17.22 -3.95
CA CYS A 47 -8.94 -16.32 -3.90
C CYS A 47 -7.71 -16.85 -4.66
N VAL A 48 -7.80 -18.01 -5.33
CA VAL A 48 -6.68 -18.67 -6.02
C VAL A 48 -5.90 -17.76 -6.98
N SER A 49 -6.56 -16.78 -7.61
CA SER A 49 -5.96 -15.87 -8.59
C SER A 49 -5.52 -14.52 -8.03
N LEU A 50 -5.65 -14.27 -6.71
CA LEU A 50 -5.32 -12.98 -6.12
C LEU A 50 -3.82 -12.80 -5.86
N CYS A 51 -3.19 -13.80 -5.23
CA CYS A 51 -1.79 -13.74 -4.82
C CYS A 51 -1.21 -15.16 -4.73
N LYS A 52 0.06 -15.31 -4.36
CA LYS A 52 0.70 -16.63 -4.25
C LYS A 52 0.33 -17.38 -2.95
N SER A 53 -0.18 -16.70 -1.92
CA SER A 53 -0.53 -17.34 -0.64
C SER A 53 -1.56 -18.46 -0.82
N PHE A 54 -2.64 -18.21 -1.58
CA PHE A 54 -3.70 -19.19 -1.79
C PHE A 54 -3.29 -20.39 -2.67
N PRO A 55 -2.62 -20.20 -3.83
CA PRO A 55 -2.07 -21.36 -4.55
C PRO A 55 -1.10 -22.17 -3.69
N THR A 56 -0.27 -21.52 -2.85
CA THR A 56 0.63 -22.25 -1.94
C THR A 56 -0.16 -23.08 -0.93
N LEU A 57 -1.25 -22.54 -0.37
CA LEU A 57 -2.13 -23.30 0.53
C LEU A 57 -2.75 -24.51 -0.18
N PHE A 58 -3.30 -24.28 -1.38
CA PHE A 58 -4.00 -25.33 -2.11
C PHE A 58 -3.05 -26.41 -2.63
N ASP A 59 -1.84 -26.03 -3.08
CA ASP A 59 -0.79 -26.98 -3.48
C ASP A 59 -0.42 -27.89 -2.27
N LEU A 60 -0.22 -27.32 -1.07
CA LEU A 60 0.08 -28.09 0.15
C LEU A 60 -1.02 -29.08 0.52
N ILE A 61 -2.28 -28.70 0.36
CA ILE A 61 -3.42 -29.56 0.67
C ILE A 61 -3.56 -30.65 -0.39
N ASP A 62 -3.52 -30.26 -1.69
CA ASP A 62 -3.68 -31.19 -2.81
C ASP A 62 -2.50 -32.19 -2.90
N GLU A 63 -1.35 -31.92 -2.29
CA GLU A 63 -0.18 -32.81 -2.17
C GLU A 63 -0.16 -33.60 -0.85
N SER A 64 -1.08 -33.36 0.11
CA SER A 64 -1.14 -34.07 1.38
C SER A 64 -1.75 -35.47 1.23
N GLU A 65 -1.50 -36.36 2.21
CA GLU A 65 -2.01 -37.75 2.16
C GLU A 65 -3.55 -37.82 2.23
N THR A 66 -4.18 -36.90 2.95
CA THR A 66 -5.64 -36.88 3.15
C THR A 66 -6.36 -36.04 2.12
N PHE A 67 -5.66 -35.19 1.34
CA PHE A 67 -6.23 -34.15 0.47
C PHE A 67 -7.06 -33.12 1.25
N GLU A 68 -6.82 -33.00 2.56
CA GLU A 68 -7.47 -32.11 3.49
C GLU A 68 -6.41 -31.34 4.32
N VAL A 69 -6.84 -30.31 5.04
CA VAL A 69 -5.92 -29.44 5.83
C VAL A 69 -5.25 -30.21 6.96
N ASP A 70 -5.91 -31.23 7.52
CA ASP A 70 -5.36 -32.07 8.58
C ASP A 70 -4.16 -32.93 8.14
N GLY A 71 -4.03 -33.18 6.83
CA GLY A 71 -2.87 -33.87 6.25
C GLY A 71 -1.66 -32.96 6.02
N VAL A 72 -1.77 -31.66 6.23
CA VAL A 72 -0.67 -30.70 6.04
C VAL A 72 0.10 -30.53 7.36
N ASP A 73 1.44 -30.67 7.31
CA ASP A 73 2.28 -30.37 8.47
C ASP A 73 2.12 -28.90 8.89
N LYS A 74 1.81 -28.63 10.14
CA LYS A 74 1.65 -27.28 10.70
C LYS A 74 2.90 -26.41 10.52
N ALA A 75 4.09 -27.00 10.45
CA ALA A 75 5.32 -26.31 10.12
C ALA A 75 5.31 -25.70 8.70
N ASP A 76 4.53 -26.28 7.78
CA ASP A 76 4.39 -25.82 6.41
C ASP A 76 3.41 -24.67 6.25
N TYR A 77 2.57 -24.36 7.23
CA TYR A 77 1.70 -23.18 7.25
C TYR A 77 2.49 -21.88 7.08
N LYS A 78 3.74 -21.86 7.57
CA LYS A 78 4.66 -20.75 7.35
C LYS A 78 4.89 -20.44 5.85
N LYS A 79 4.85 -21.42 4.96
CA LYS A 79 5.00 -21.20 3.51
C LYS A 79 3.87 -20.36 2.97
N VAL A 80 2.64 -20.52 3.49
CA VAL A 80 1.47 -19.71 3.14
C VAL A 80 1.60 -18.29 3.69
N VAL A 81 1.99 -18.17 4.97
CA VAL A 81 2.19 -16.89 5.66
C VAL A 81 3.24 -16.03 4.96
N ASP A 82 4.36 -16.63 4.53
CA ASP A 82 5.46 -15.93 3.87
C ASP A 82 5.08 -15.36 2.49
N GLN A 83 4.01 -15.87 1.85
CA GLN A 83 3.49 -15.37 0.59
C GLN A 83 2.43 -14.28 0.76
N CYS A 84 1.89 -14.06 1.95
CA CYS A 84 0.95 -12.98 2.22
C CYS A 84 1.68 -11.66 2.47
N TYR A 85 1.28 -10.62 1.75
CA TYR A 85 1.81 -9.26 1.89
C TYR A 85 0.79 -8.25 2.43
N LEU A 86 -0.28 -8.75 3.06
CA LEU A 86 -1.27 -7.95 3.80
C LEU A 86 -1.96 -6.85 2.95
N CYS A 87 -2.26 -7.15 1.69
CA CYS A 87 -2.90 -6.17 0.78
C CYS A 87 -4.42 -6.04 0.95
N ASP A 88 -5.02 -6.86 1.81
CA ASP A 88 -6.46 -6.89 2.14
C ASP A 88 -7.45 -7.17 0.99
N LEU A 89 -6.99 -7.37 -0.24
CA LEU A 89 -7.90 -7.64 -1.36
C LEU A 89 -8.77 -8.89 -1.18
N CYS A 90 -8.26 -9.93 -0.54
CA CYS A 90 -9.06 -11.12 -0.24
C CYS A 90 -10.19 -10.79 0.74
N TYR A 91 -9.91 -9.98 1.75
CA TYR A 91 -10.88 -9.54 2.75
C TYR A 91 -11.95 -8.63 2.16
N MET A 92 -11.53 -7.54 1.50
CA MET A 92 -12.43 -6.48 1.05
C MET A 92 -13.21 -6.81 -0.22
N SER A 93 -12.67 -7.63 -1.13
CA SER A 93 -13.25 -7.78 -2.46
C SER A 93 -13.64 -9.20 -2.85
N LYS A 94 -13.28 -10.23 -2.08
CA LYS A 94 -13.46 -11.63 -2.50
C LYS A 94 -14.09 -12.55 -1.48
N CYS A 95 -13.78 -12.41 -0.21
CA CYS A 95 -14.20 -13.36 0.80
C CYS A 95 -15.66 -13.13 1.21
N PRO A 96 -16.57 -14.09 1.02
CA PRO A 96 -17.96 -13.96 1.46
C PRO A 96 -18.16 -14.33 2.95
N TYR A 97 -17.09 -14.70 3.64
CA TYR A 97 -17.11 -15.20 5.01
C TYR A 97 -16.46 -14.26 6.01
N VAL A 98 -16.15 -13.02 5.58
CA VAL A 98 -15.68 -11.96 6.49
C VAL A 98 -16.79 -11.50 7.43
N PRO A 99 -16.47 -10.93 8.60
CA PRO A 99 -17.48 -10.32 9.45
C PRO A 99 -18.37 -9.34 8.66
N PRO A 100 -19.70 -9.33 8.91
CA PRO A 100 -20.44 -9.96 10.02
C PRO A 100 -20.89 -11.40 9.79
N HIS A 101 -20.27 -12.17 8.86
CA HIS A 101 -20.58 -13.58 8.68
C HIS A 101 -20.13 -14.41 9.91
N ASP A 102 -20.92 -15.43 10.31
CA ASP A 102 -20.68 -16.25 11.49
C ASP A 102 -19.30 -16.94 11.48
N TRP A 103 -18.72 -17.22 10.31
CA TRP A 103 -17.40 -17.81 10.19
C TRP A 103 -16.25 -16.85 10.48
N ASN A 104 -16.51 -15.56 10.50
CA ASN A 104 -15.61 -14.51 10.97
C ASN A 104 -14.17 -14.63 10.40
N VAL A 105 -14.03 -14.81 9.08
CA VAL A 105 -12.74 -15.00 8.44
C VAL A 105 -12.05 -13.66 8.22
N ASP A 106 -10.91 -13.43 8.88
CA ASP A 106 -9.98 -12.34 8.56
C ASP A 106 -8.61 -12.90 8.22
N PHE A 107 -8.45 -13.34 6.97
CA PHE A 107 -7.20 -13.93 6.51
C PHE A 107 -6.00 -12.99 6.63
N PRO A 108 -6.05 -11.70 6.23
CA PRO A 108 -4.91 -10.81 6.36
C PRO A 108 -4.45 -10.60 7.81
N HIS A 109 -5.37 -10.36 8.76
CA HIS A 109 -5.01 -10.18 10.17
C HIS A 109 -4.55 -11.49 10.83
N LEU A 110 -5.04 -12.63 10.38
CA LEU A 110 -4.50 -13.93 10.81
C LEU A 110 -3.05 -14.11 10.32
N MET A 111 -2.75 -13.73 9.07
CA MET A 111 -1.37 -13.72 8.56
C MET A 111 -0.50 -12.72 9.32
N LEU A 112 -1.04 -11.54 9.66
CA LEU A 112 -0.34 -10.55 10.49
C LEU A 112 0.00 -11.11 11.88
N ARG A 113 -0.95 -11.82 12.53
CA ARG A 113 -0.72 -12.51 13.80
C ARG A 113 0.43 -13.51 13.69
N ALA A 114 0.42 -14.34 12.65
CA ALA A 114 1.49 -15.31 12.41
C ALA A 114 2.86 -14.63 12.21
N LYS A 115 2.90 -13.55 11.42
CA LYS A 115 4.14 -12.76 11.21
C LYS A 115 4.61 -12.08 12.51
N ALA A 116 3.71 -11.59 13.34
CA ALA A 116 4.06 -10.96 14.63
C ALA A 116 4.68 -11.99 15.59
N ILE A 117 4.18 -13.21 15.62
CA ILE A 117 4.78 -14.31 16.40
C ILE A 117 6.19 -14.63 15.87
N GLN A 118 6.35 -14.79 14.55
CA GLN A 118 7.66 -15.05 13.93
C GLN A 118 8.66 -13.91 14.21
N PHE A 119 8.19 -12.65 14.17
CA PHE A 119 9.03 -11.50 14.47
C PHE A 119 9.49 -11.50 15.93
N LYS A 120 8.59 -11.78 16.86
CA LYS A 120 8.86 -11.85 18.31
C LYS A 120 9.83 -12.98 18.66
N LYS A 121 9.74 -14.11 17.96
CA LYS A 121 10.67 -15.25 18.09
C LYS A 121 12.05 -14.98 17.49
N GLY A 122 12.24 -13.88 16.79
CA GLY A 122 13.51 -13.53 16.14
C GLY A 122 13.77 -14.27 14.82
N GLU A 123 12.78 -14.91 14.23
CA GLU A 123 12.90 -15.67 12.98
C GLU A 123 12.99 -14.79 11.74
N THR A 124 12.83 -13.47 11.90
CA THR A 124 12.86 -12.52 10.80
C THR A 124 14.29 -12.16 10.41
N LYS A 125 14.63 -12.31 9.13
CA LYS A 125 15.97 -11.99 8.58
C LYS A 125 16.32 -10.51 8.78
N LEU A 126 17.59 -10.23 9.07
CA LEU A 126 18.10 -8.86 9.21
C LEU A 126 17.86 -8.03 7.92
N SER A 127 18.04 -8.63 6.75
CA SER A 127 17.76 -7.98 5.46
C SER A 127 16.31 -7.49 5.36
N HIS A 128 15.33 -8.27 5.83
CA HIS A 128 13.93 -7.85 5.85
C HIS A 128 13.70 -6.67 6.82
N LYS A 129 14.37 -6.68 8.00
CA LYS A 129 14.31 -5.55 8.96
C LYS A 129 14.89 -4.27 8.36
N VAL A 130 15.93 -4.35 7.53
CA VAL A 130 16.50 -3.20 6.80
C VAL A 130 15.54 -2.69 5.74
N LEU A 131 15.03 -3.58 4.87
CA LEU A 131 14.11 -3.23 3.79
C LEU A 131 12.81 -2.59 4.31
N THR A 132 12.31 -3.02 5.47
CA THR A 132 11.13 -2.45 6.13
C THR A 132 11.42 -1.23 7.00
N SER A 133 12.57 -0.59 6.80
CA SER A 133 12.98 0.64 7.49
C SER A 133 13.24 1.79 6.49
N PRO A 134 12.30 2.12 5.57
CA PRO A 134 12.53 3.05 4.45
C PRO A 134 12.93 4.46 4.92
N GLN A 135 12.43 4.93 6.06
CA GLN A 135 12.81 6.23 6.61
C GLN A 135 14.29 6.27 7.03
N LYS A 136 14.77 5.24 7.73
CA LYS A 136 16.18 5.17 8.16
C LYS A 136 17.11 4.99 6.97
N VAL A 137 16.75 4.11 6.05
CA VAL A 137 17.52 3.87 4.82
C VAL A 137 17.53 5.12 3.96
N GLY A 138 16.38 5.78 3.75
CA GLY A 138 16.24 7.01 3.00
C GLY A 138 17.08 8.15 3.57
N ALA A 139 17.03 8.37 4.89
CA ALA A 139 17.81 9.39 5.56
C ALA A 139 19.34 9.25 5.36
N ILE A 140 19.83 8.02 5.19
CA ILE A 140 21.24 7.78 4.88
C ILE A 140 21.50 7.87 3.38
N ALA A 141 20.69 7.17 2.57
CA ALA A 141 20.88 7.06 1.14
C ALA A 141 20.67 8.38 0.37
N SER A 142 19.88 9.31 0.93
CA SER A 142 19.63 10.65 0.35
C SER A 142 20.67 11.70 0.71
N LYS A 143 21.71 11.39 1.48
CA LYS A 143 22.78 12.36 1.73
C LYS A 143 23.48 12.75 0.42
N PRO A 144 23.87 14.04 0.23
CA PRO A 144 24.38 14.56 -1.05
C PRO A 144 25.55 13.77 -1.67
N ILE A 145 26.45 13.22 -0.83
CA ILE A 145 27.60 12.42 -1.30
C ILE A 145 27.18 10.95 -1.54
N ILE A 146 26.18 10.46 -0.82
CA ILE A 146 25.79 9.04 -0.84
C ILE A 146 24.79 8.78 -1.97
N SER A 147 23.81 9.67 -2.19
CA SER A 147 22.75 9.44 -3.17
C SER A 147 23.24 9.19 -4.60
N PRO A 148 24.24 9.91 -5.15
CA PRO A 148 24.77 9.59 -6.48
C PRO A 148 25.38 8.20 -6.56
N VAL A 149 26.11 7.79 -5.50
CA VAL A 149 26.77 6.47 -5.44
C VAL A 149 25.74 5.35 -5.36
N VAL A 150 24.71 5.50 -4.50
CA VAL A 150 23.62 4.52 -4.38
C VAL A 150 22.84 4.41 -5.69
N ASN A 151 22.48 5.53 -6.30
CA ASN A 151 21.74 5.54 -7.56
C ASN A 151 22.54 4.94 -8.71
N TRP A 152 23.84 5.21 -8.78
CA TRP A 152 24.74 4.58 -9.74
C TRP A 152 24.85 3.07 -9.50
N SER A 153 25.03 2.65 -8.23
CA SER A 153 25.07 1.24 -7.84
C SER A 153 23.79 0.50 -8.23
N ASN A 154 22.63 1.13 -8.06
CA ASN A 154 21.32 0.56 -8.43
C ASN A 154 21.15 0.34 -9.95
N LYS A 155 21.88 1.07 -10.79
CA LYS A 155 21.91 0.91 -12.25
C LYS A 155 22.96 -0.09 -12.72
N ASN A 156 23.96 -0.45 -11.88
CA ASN A 156 25.05 -1.32 -12.26
C ASN A 156 24.71 -2.81 -12.03
N LYS A 157 24.61 -3.60 -13.12
CA LYS A 157 24.24 -5.03 -13.07
C LYS A 157 25.10 -5.87 -12.13
N THR A 158 26.42 -5.62 -12.07
CA THR A 158 27.33 -6.38 -11.20
C THR A 158 27.07 -6.07 -9.73
N LEU A 159 26.89 -4.78 -9.38
CA LEU A 159 26.59 -4.35 -8.01
C LEU A 159 25.21 -4.82 -7.57
N ARG A 160 24.23 -4.89 -8.48
CA ARG A 160 22.92 -5.47 -8.21
C ARG A 160 23.00 -6.94 -7.78
N LYS A 161 23.88 -7.75 -8.41
CA LYS A 161 24.14 -9.14 -7.97
C LYS A 161 24.75 -9.20 -6.57
N VAL A 162 25.64 -8.27 -6.23
CA VAL A 162 26.19 -8.16 -4.87
C VAL A 162 25.09 -7.78 -3.87
N THR A 163 24.26 -6.77 -4.20
CA THR A 163 23.12 -6.36 -3.37
C THR A 163 22.14 -7.50 -3.14
N GLN A 164 21.89 -8.33 -4.15
CA GLN A 164 21.06 -9.53 -4.00
C GLN A 164 21.63 -10.53 -3.00
N LYS A 165 22.95 -10.75 -3.02
CA LYS A 165 23.59 -11.67 -2.07
C LYS A 165 23.59 -11.14 -0.63
N VAL A 166 23.81 -9.83 -0.44
CA VAL A 166 23.98 -9.21 0.87
C VAL A 166 22.63 -8.80 1.49
N LEU A 167 21.78 -8.14 0.72
CA LEU A 167 20.51 -7.57 1.20
C LEU A 167 19.28 -8.37 0.77
N GLY A 168 19.42 -9.41 -0.06
CA GLY A 168 18.29 -10.18 -0.57
C GLY A 168 17.39 -9.40 -1.54
N VAL A 169 17.86 -8.26 -2.08
CA VAL A 169 17.15 -7.48 -3.11
C VAL A 169 17.42 -8.11 -4.47
N HIS A 170 16.37 -8.58 -5.14
CA HIS A 170 16.52 -9.24 -6.45
C HIS A 170 17.20 -8.32 -7.47
N GLU A 171 18.14 -8.84 -8.25
CA GLU A 171 18.94 -8.04 -9.18
C GLU A 171 18.12 -7.29 -10.25
N ASN A 172 16.96 -7.84 -10.65
CA ASN A 172 16.04 -7.24 -11.61
C ASN A 172 14.88 -6.47 -10.95
N ALA A 173 14.79 -6.39 -9.63
CA ALA A 173 13.71 -5.65 -8.98
C ALA A 173 13.87 -4.15 -9.20
N VAL A 174 12.75 -3.46 -9.40
CA VAL A 174 12.71 -2.00 -9.39
C VAL A 174 13.06 -1.50 -7.99
N VAL A 175 14.05 -0.63 -7.91
CA VAL A 175 14.45 0.03 -6.67
C VAL A 175 14.32 1.54 -6.84
N PRO A 176 13.91 2.27 -5.80
CA PRO A 176 13.68 3.69 -5.91
C PRO A 176 14.99 4.47 -6.09
N THR A 177 14.89 5.62 -6.74
CA THR A 177 15.95 6.64 -6.79
C THR A 177 15.94 7.44 -5.50
N TYR A 178 17.12 7.82 -4.99
CA TYR A 178 17.24 8.67 -3.81
C TYR A 178 17.64 10.09 -4.19
N HIS A 179 16.92 11.07 -3.65
CA HIS A 179 17.13 12.48 -3.92
C HIS A 179 17.85 13.18 -2.76
N SER A 180 18.91 13.93 -3.06
CA SER A 180 19.67 14.69 -2.04
C SER A 180 18.95 15.96 -1.57
N LYS A 181 17.99 16.43 -2.37
CA LYS A 181 17.03 17.47 -1.99
C LYS A 181 15.69 16.81 -1.76
N GLY A 182 15.40 16.44 -0.51
CA GLY A 182 14.13 15.84 -0.11
C GLY A 182 12.98 16.84 -0.12
N LEU A 183 11.77 16.34 0.07
CA LEU A 183 10.54 17.13 0.09
C LEU A 183 10.63 18.32 1.05
N SER A 184 11.13 18.10 2.26
CA SER A 184 11.30 19.16 3.28
C SER A 184 12.18 20.33 2.84
N LYS A 185 13.01 20.15 1.80
CA LYS A 185 13.88 21.19 1.24
C LYS A 185 13.31 21.86 0.00
N VAL A 186 12.41 21.21 -0.71
CA VAL A 186 11.83 21.73 -1.96
C VAL A 186 10.43 22.30 -1.75
N PHE A 187 9.75 21.91 -0.68
CA PHE A 187 8.45 22.45 -0.32
C PHE A 187 8.59 23.91 0.10
N VAL A 188 7.83 24.80 -0.53
CA VAL A 188 7.73 26.21 -0.21
C VAL A 188 6.40 26.44 0.51
N GLU A 189 6.45 27.03 1.69
CA GLU A 189 5.25 27.39 2.46
C GLU A 189 4.63 28.65 1.85
N GLU A 190 3.37 28.61 1.51
CA GLU A 190 2.61 29.75 0.98
C GLU A 190 1.36 29.95 1.84
N SER A 191 1.06 31.22 2.14
CA SER A 191 -0.16 31.55 2.86
C SER A 191 -1.29 31.82 1.88
N ILE A 192 -2.29 30.93 1.87
CA ILE A 192 -3.51 31.08 1.12
C ILE A 192 -4.64 31.17 2.14
N GLU A 193 -5.41 32.25 2.12
CA GLU A 193 -6.60 32.35 2.97
C GLU A 193 -7.74 31.54 2.33
N SER A 194 -8.09 30.42 2.95
CA SER A 194 -9.10 29.52 2.45
C SER A 194 -9.84 28.82 3.59
N GLN A 195 -11.13 28.52 3.35
CA GLN A 195 -11.89 27.63 4.22
C GLN A 195 -11.51 26.15 4.04
N PHE A 196 -10.89 25.79 2.92
CA PHE A 196 -10.39 24.46 2.63
C PHE A 196 -8.90 24.37 3.02
N LYS A 197 -8.61 23.55 4.01
CA LYS A 197 -7.26 23.42 4.59
C LYS A 197 -6.79 21.97 4.55
N VAL A 198 -5.60 21.75 4.05
CA VAL A 198 -4.97 20.44 3.95
C VAL A 198 -3.59 20.44 4.56
N ALA A 199 -3.31 19.45 5.37
CA ALA A 199 -1.96 19.13 5.82
C ALA A 199 -1.48 17.84 5.16
N ILE A 200 -0.36 17.92 4.46
CA ILE A 200 0.22 16.78 3.73
C ILE A 200 1.16 16.01 4.62
N PHE A 201 0.84 14.72 4.83
CA PHE A 201 1.78 13.74 5.35
C PHE A 201 2.71 13.32 4.21
N GLY A 202 3.92 13.92 4.17
CA GLY A 202 4.85 13.81 3.04
C GLY A 202 5.37 12.41 2.75
N THR A 203 5.19 11.48 3.66
CA THR A 203 5.65 10.09 3.64
C THR A 203 7.17 9.92 3.57
N CYS A 204 7.70 8.78 3.97
CA CYS A 204 9.13 8.49 3.80
C CYS A 204 9.51 8.37 2.31
N TYR A 205 8.59 7.89 1.46
CA TYR A 205 8.82 7.80 0.01
C TYR A 205 8.86 9.18 -0.64
N GLY A 206 7.90 10.06 -0.33
CA GLY A 206 7.88 11.45 -0.84
C GLY A 206 9.09 12.26 -0.35
N GLU A 207 9.53 12.06 0.91
CA GLU A 207 10.71 12.78 1.42
C GLU A 207 12.00 12.38 0.69
N TYR A 208 12.23 11.09 0.43
CA TYR A 208 13.52 10.60 -0.02
C TYR A 208 13.59 10.15 -1.47
N ASN A 209 12.46 9.73 -2.05
CA ASN A 209 12.44 9.03 -3.33
C ASN A 209 11.63 9.74 -4.42
N ASP A 210 10.52 10.38 -4.06
CA ASP A 210 9.66 11.05 -5.04
C ASP A 210 9.04 12.34 -4.47
N PRO A 211 9.84 13.36 -4.19
CA PRO A 211 9.32 14.65 -3.77
C PRO A 211 8.46 15.33 -4.84
N LYS A 212 8.69 14.98 -6.14
CA LYS A 212 7.94 15.57 -7.27
C LYS A 212 6.44 15.28 -7.18
N THR A 213 6.04 14.04 -6.96
CA THR A 213 4.62 13.67 -6.83
C THR A 213 3.93 14.45 -5.69
N VAL A 214 4.64 14.69 -4.58
CA VAL A 214 4.09 15.49 -3.47
C VAL A 214 3.94 16.94 -3.85
N ILE A 215 4.91 17.52 -4.55
CA ILE A 215 4.83 18.92 -5.04
C ILE A 215 3.74 19.05 -6.09
N ASP A 216 3.59 18.09 -7.00
CA ASP A 216 2.49 18.08 -7.97
C ASP A 216 1.11 18.11 -7.27
N LEU A 217 0.96 17.35 -6.16
CA LEU A 217 -0.24 17.40 -5.32
C LEU A 217 -0.44 18.78 -4.66
N VAL A 218 0.62 19.38 -4.14
CA VAL A 218 0.58 20.74 -3.56
C VAL A 218 0.10 21.75 -4.61
N ASP A 219 0.67 21.71 -5.81
CA ASP A 219 0.36 22.66 -6.89
C ASP A 219 -1.12 22.52 -7.31
N VAL A 220 -1.62 21.29 -7.48
CA VAL A 220 -3.04 21.01 -7.79
C VAL A 220 -3.97 21.52 -6.69
N LEU A 221 -3.64 21.31 -5.43
CA LEU A 221 -4.45 21.79 -4.31
C LEU A 221 -4.46 23.33 -4.24
N ARG A 222 -3.31 23.98 -4.41
CA ARG A 222 -3.19 25.43 -4.42
C ARG A 222 -3.91 26.06 -5.61
N HIS A 223 -3.84 25.46 -6.79
CA HIS A 223 -4.62 25.88 -7.95
C HIS A 223 -6.12 25.92 -7.64
N ASN A 224 -6.60 24.98 -6.86
CA ASN A 224 -7.97 24.94 -6.36
C ASN A 224 -8.20 25.77 -5.08
N ASN A 225 -7.34 26.77 -4.81
CA ASN A 225 -7.43 27.66 -3.66
C ASN A 225 -7.59 26.96 -2.32
N VAL A 226 -6.80 25.90 -2.10
CA VAL A 226 -6.72 25.16 -0.83
C VAL A 226 -5.47 25.63 -0.08
N GLU A 227 -5.59 25.93 1.21
CA GLU A 227 -4.46 26.19 2.09
C GLU A 227 -3.72 24.86 2.34
N VAL A 228 -2.43 24.81 2.01
CA VAL A 228 -1.63 23.59 2.09
C VAL A 228 -0.45 23.78 3.03
N ARG A 229 -0.35 22.89 4.03
CA ARG A 229 0.81 22.78 4.92
C ARG A 229 1.50 21.43 4.78
N LEU A 230 2.81 21.40 4.96
CA LEU A 230 3.56 20.15 5.09
C LEU A 230 3.69 19.80 6.57
N ILE A 231 3.30 18.60 6.96
CA ILE A 231 3.44 18.11 8.33
C ILE A 231 4.92 17.88 8.62
N LYS A 232 5.46 18.59 9.62
CA LYS A 232 6.88 18.52 9.99
C LYS A 232 7.10 17.44 11.06
N LYS A 233 8.32 16.89 11.11
CA LYS A 233 8.77 15.94 12.15
C LYS A 233 7.95 14.64 12.24
N THR A 234 7.48 14.13 11.11
CA THR A 234 6.76 12.85 11.08
C THR A 234 7.68 11.65 11.03
N GLN A 235 7.20 10.53 11.57
CA GLN A 235 7.77 9.20 11.37
C GLN A 235 7.09 8.50 10.19
N CYS A 236 7.64 7.35 9.76
CA CYS A 236 6.97 6.48 8.82
C CYS A 236 5.56 6.12 9.30
N CYS A 237 4.59 5.96 8.40
CA CYS A 237 3.23 5.54 8.76
C CYS A 237 3.16 4.18 9.47
N GLY A 238 4.19 3.34 9.33
CA GLY A 238 4.28 2.04 9.98
C GLY A 238 3.94 0.84 9.07
N MET A 239 3.36 1.05 7.88
CA MET A 239 2.96 -0.04 6.99
C MET A 239 4.07 -1.08 6.73
N PRO A 240 5.33 -0.71 6.40
CA PRO A 240 6.38 -1.71 6.20
C PRO A 240 6.71 -2.51 7.46
N LYS A 241 6.51 -1.93 8.64
CA LYS A 241 6.67 -2.62 9.94
C LYS A 241 5.53 -3.58 10.20
N MET A 242 4.31 -3.19 9.87
CA MET A 242 3.15 -4.06 9.95
C MET A 242 3.31 -5.29 9.04
N GLU A 243 3.73 -5.09 7.78
CA GLU A 243 4.02 -6.19 6.85
C GLU A 243 5.07 -7.19 7.40
N LEU A 244 5.97 -6.72 8.25
CA LEU A 244 7.01 -7.53 8.89
C LEU A 244 6.50 -8.25 10.14
N GLY A 245 5.38 -7.80 10.73
CA GLY A 245 4.90 -8.24 12.04
C GLY A 245 5.53 -7.49 13.23
N ASP A 246 6.26 -6.39 13.00
CA ASP A 246 6.90 -5.55 14.03
C ASP A 246 5.90 -4.53 14.59
N LEU A 247 4.89 -5.02 15.32
CA LEU A 247 3.78 -4.21 15.85
C LEU A 247 4.25 -3.19 16.90
N ASP A 248 5.29 -3.49 17.67
CA ASP A 248 5.87 -2.52 18.62
C ASP A 248 6.42 -1.29 17.90
N SER A 249 7.11 -1.47 16.76
CA SER A 249 7.58 -0.35 15.94
C SER A 249 6.42 0.41 15.28
N VAL A 250 5.35 -0.28 14.86
CA VAL A 250 4.14 0.35 14.33
C VAL A 250 3.55 1.33 15.35
N VAL A 251 3.33 0.84 16.57
CA VAL A 251 2.77 1.66 17.66
C VAL A 251 3.70 2.80 18.07
N LYS A 252 5.00 2.54 18.12
CA LYS A 252 5.99 3.59 18.37
C LYS A 252 5.88 4.73 17.35
N TYR A 253 5.84 4.41 16.05
CA TYR A 253 5.73 5.42 14.99
C TYR A 253 4.39 6.14 15.03
N ALA A 254 3.29 5.42 15.30
CA ALA A 254 1.98 6.03 15.47
C ALA A 254 1.98 7.06 16.61
N ASN A 255 2.51 6.69 17.79
CA ASN A 255 2.57 7.59 18.95
C ASN A 255 3.41 8.85 18.68
N GLU A 256 4.51 8.73 17.92
CA GLU A 256 5.33 9.87 17.53
C GLU A 256 4.64 10.79 16.50
N ASN A 257 3.68 10.24 15.73
CA ASN A 257 2.90 10.99 14.73
C ASN A 257 1.63 11.65 15.33
N ILE A 258 1.09 11.17 16.45
CA ILE A 258 -0.19 11.64 17.00
C ILE A 258 -0.17 13.14 17.26
N GLU A 259 0.83 13.63 17.99
CA GLU A 259 0.89 15.04 18.41
C GLU A 259 0.89 16.01 17.20
N PRO A 260 1.82 15.88 16.22
CA PRO A 260 1.85 16.80 15.08
C PRO A 260 0.63 16.67 14.16
N LEU A 261 -0.03 15.51 14.11
CA LEU A 261 -1.26 15.33 13.32
C LEU A 261 -2.46 15.95 14.05
N MET A 262 -2.60 15.73 15.35
CA MET A 262 -3.70 16.27 16.13
C MET A 262 -3.68 17.79 16.24
N GLU A 263 -2.51 18.42 16.29
CA GLU A 263 -2.36 19.87 16.23
C GLU A 263 -3.09 20.42 14.99
N LEU A 264 -2.82 19.86 13.82
CA LEU A 264 -3.42 20.29 12.55
C LEU A 264 -4.91 19.92 12.44
N VAL A 265 -5.30 18.74 12.93
CA VAL A 265 -6.73 18.35 12.97
C VAL A 265 -7.54 19.33 13.82
N ASN A 266 -7.00 19.72 14.98
CA ASN A 266 -7.65 20.70 15.87
C ASN A 266 -7.74 22.09 15.23
N ASP A 267 -6.79 22.46 14.37
CA ASP A 267 -6.79 23.69 13.56
C ASP A 267 -7.69 23.60 12.31
N GLY A 268 -8.43 22.50 12.14
CA GLY A 268 -9.41 22.28 11.07
C GLY A 268 -8.82 21.78 9.76
N TYR A 269 -7.56 21.33 9.72
CA TYR A 269 -6.97 20.74 8.52
C TYR A 269 -7.49 19.31 8.28
N LYS A 270 -7.75 18.99 7.03
CA LYS A 270 -7.82 17.59 6.57
C LYS A 270 -6.42 17.07 6.30
N LEU A 271 -6.20 15.79 6.53
CA LEU A 271 -4.91 15.14 6.36
C LEU A 271 -4.90 14.36 5.05
N ILE A 272 -3.84 14.48 4.27
CA ILE A 272 -3.70 13.76 3.00
C ILE A 272 -2.29 13.14 2.91
N ALA A 273 -2.20 11.95 2.31
CA ALA A 273 -0.92 11.37 1.90
C ALA A 273 -0.99 10.92 0.43
N PRO A 274 0.07 11.16 -0.38
CA PRO A 274 0.08 10.79 -1.80
C PRO A 274 0.27 9.27 -2.03
N ILE A 275 0.47 8.49 -0.99
CA ILE A 275 0.73 7.05 -1.07
C ILE A 275 -0.42 6.28 -0.41
N PRO A 276 -1.18 5.46 -1.17
CA PRO A 276 -2.36 4.76 -0.66
C PRO A 276 -2.11 3.87 0.57
N SER A 277 -0.91 3.26 0.67
CA SER A 277 -0.54 2.45 1.84
C SER A 277 -0.48 3.29 3.13
N CYS A 278 -0.05 4.55 3.04
CA CYS A 278 -0.03 5.44 4.20
C CYS A 278 -1.44 5.89 4.58
N VAL A 279 -2.29 6.16 3.58
CA VAL A 279 -3.70 6.49 3.81
C VAL A 279 -4.42 5.31 4.46
N LEU A 280 -4.28 4.09 3.93
CA LEU A 280 -4.84 2.86 4.50
C LEU A 280 -4.40 2.68 5.96
N MET A 281 -3.10 2.90 6.24
CA MET A 281 -2.56 2.77 7.59
C MET A 281 -3.27 3.69 8.58
N PHE A 282 -3.42 4.97 8.27
CA PHE A 282 -4.08 5.94 9.16
C PHE A 282 -5.60 5.78 9.20
N LYS A 283 -6.25 5.47 8.08
CA LYS A 283 -7.72 5.34 8.01
C LYS A 283 -8.23 4.04 8.62
N ASN A 284 -7.54 2.91 8.40
CA ASN A 284 -8.09 1.59 8.67
C ASN A 284 -7.26 0.78 9.66
N GLU A 285 -5.92 0.68 9.49
CA GLU A 285 -5.11 -0.25 10.27
C GLU A 285 -4.79 0.25 11.69
N LEU A 286 -4.36 1.51 11.83
CA LEU A 286 -4.08 2.08 13.15
C LEU A 286 -5.30 2.10 14.08
N PRO A 287 -6.53 2.41 13.60
CA PRO A 287 -7.73 2.26 14.42
C PRO A 287 -7.97 0.83 14.93
N MET A 288 -7.53 -0.20 14.19
CA MET A 288 -7.64 -1.60 14.65
C MET A 288 -6.55 -1.96 15.66
N ILE A 289 -5.32 -1.45 15.45
CA ILE A 289 -4.15 -1.73 16.31
C ILE A 289 -4.20 -0.92 17.62
N LEU A 290 -4.71 0.30 17.58
CA LEU A 290 -4.79 1.27 18.69
C LEU A 290 -6.24 1.69 18.96
N HIS A 291 -7.16 0.74 18.94
CA HIS A 291 -8.61 0.96 19.00
C HIS A 291 -9.10 1.75 20.23
N GLU A 292 -8.35 1.73 21.32
CA GLU A 292 -8.68 2.49 22.54
C GLU A 292 -8.22 3.97 22.47
N ASN A 293 -7.42 4.35 21.48
CA ASN A 293 -6.85 5.69 21.39
C ASN A 293 -7.77 6.64 20.61
N ILE A 294 -8.44 7.54 21.30
CA ILE A 294 -9.38 8.50 20.71
C ILE A 294 -8.74 9.43 19.67
N ASN A 295 -7.46 9.78 19.84
CA ASN A 295 -6.75 10.63 18.89
C ASN A 295 -6.54 9.92 17.55
N ILE A 296 -6.28 8.60 17.57
CA ILE A 296 -6.18 7.80 16.35
C ILE A 296 -7.48 7.81 15.57
N LYS A 297 -8.62 7.73 16.26
CA LYS A 297 -9.92 7.83 15.60
C LYS A 297 -10.12 9.21 14.97
N ALA A 298 -9.80 10.29 15.67
CA ALA A 298 -9.91 11.66 15.13
C ALA A 298 -8.99 11.86 13.91
N ILE A 299 -7.77 11.33 13.95
CA ILE A 299 -6.83 11.34 12.83
C ILE A 299 -7.41 10.54 11.65
N SER A 300 -7.94 9.33 11.89
CA SER A 300 -8.57 8.50 10.86
C SER A 300 -9.72 9.22 10.15
N ASP A 301 -10.60 9.86 10.93
CA ASP A 301 -11.77 10.61 10.41
C ASP A 301 -11.35 11.87 9.61
N ALA A 302 -10.15 12.40 9.86
CA ALA A 302 -9.59 13.56 9.16
C ALA A 302 -8.74 13.17 7.93
N PHE A 303 -8.39 11.88 7.77
CA PHE A 303 -7.47 11.43 6.75
C PHE A 303 -8.17 11.09 5.44
N PHE A 304 -7.65 11.58 4.32
CA PHE A 304 -8.21 11.40 2.97
C PHE A 304 -7.16 10.86 2.00
N ASP A 305 -7.63 10.08 1.02
CA ASP A 305 -6.91 9.88 -0.22
C ASP A 305 -6.90 11.19 -1.05
N PRO A 306 -5.86 11.50 -1.84
CA PRO A 306 -5.82 12.74 -2.63
C PRO A 306 -7.04 12.94 -3.52
N PHE A 307 -7.47 11.91 -4.24
CA PHE A 307 -8.59 11.99 -5.17
C PHE A 307 -9.96 11.97 -4.46
N GLU A 308 -10.05 11.32 -3.31
CA GLU A 308 -11.21 11.43 -2.41
C GLU A 308 -11.39 12.89 -1.97
N TYR A 309 -10.30 13.58 -1.60
CA TYR A 309 -10.37 15.00 -1.21
C TYR A 309 -10.69 15.91 -2.40
N LEU A 310 -10.10 15.69 -3.58
CA LEU A 310 -10.48 16.45 -4.77
C LEU A 310 -11.97 16.26 -5.15
N SER A 311 -12.51 15.06 -4.94
CA SER A 311 -13.95 14.81 -5.12
C SER A 311 -14.80 15.57 -4.10
N LEU A 312 -14.32 15.72 -2.86
CA LEU A 312 -14.95 16.58 -1.85
C LEU A 312 -14.98 18.04 -2.31
N LEU A 313 -13.93 18.55 -2.96
CA LEU A 313 -13.92 19.90 -3.54
C LEU A 313 -14.97 20.03 -4.66
N ILE A 314 -15.12 19.00 -5.52
CA ILE A 314 -16.19 18.97 -6.56
C ILE A 314 -17.58 19.08 -5.92
N GLU A 315 -17.85 18.28 -4.88
CA GLU A 315 -19.13 18.27 -4.16
C GLU A 315 -19.45 19.63 -3.51
N ASN A 316 -18.42 20.39 -3.15
CA ASN A 316 -18.56 21.74 -2.58
C ASN A 316 -18.47 22.86 -3.63
N ASN A 317 -18.50 22.57 -4.94
CA ASN A 317 -18.34 23.53 -6.03
C ASN A 317 -17.06 24.38 -5.91
N HIS A 318 -15.97 23.77 -5.44
CA HIS A 318 -14.69 24.43 -5.21
C HIS A 318 -13.54 23.82 -6.04
N PHE A 319 -13.85 23.00 -7.00
CA PHE A 319 -12.89 22.36 -7.90
C PHE A 319 -12.94 23.04 -9.27
N ASP A 320 -11.77 23.40 -9.81
CA ASP A 320 -11.65 23.87 -11.18
C ASP A 320 -11.55 22.67 -12.13
N ASP A 321 -12.57 22.49 -12.98
CA ASP A 321 -12.63 21.41 -13.97
C ASP A 321 -12.18 21.85 -15.38
N LYS A 322 -11.63 23.07 -15.52
CA LYS A 322 -11.16 23.62 -16.79
C LYS A 322 -9.81 23.08 -17.17
N PHE A 323 -9.78 21.84 -17.59
CA PHE A 323 -8.58 21.18 -18.04
C PHE A 323 -8.23 21.47 -19.50
N LYS A 324 -6.94 21.56 -19.80
CA LYS A 324 -6.41 21.42 -21.17
C LYS A 324 -6.51 19.96 -21.61
N ALA A 325 -6.73 19.77 -22.91
CA ALA A 325 -6.76 18.45 -23.51
C ALA A 325 -5.40 17.75 -23.41
N ILE A 326 -5.43 16.46 -23.11
CA ILE A 326 -4.26 15.57 -23.11
C ILE A 326 -4.57 14.41 -24.07
N ASP A 327 -4.09 14.51 -25.31
CA ASP A 327 -4.24 13.46 -26.33
C ASP A 327 -3.29 12.31 -26.04
N LYS A 328 -3.73 11.40 -25.14
CA LYS A 328 -2.97 10.22 -24.70
C LYS A 328 -3.89 9.06 -24.34
N GLU A 329 -3.44 7.84 -24.64
CA GLU A 329 -4.01 6.61 -24.12
C GLU A 329 -3.20 6.15 -22.90
N ILE A 330 -3.84 5.97 -21.75
CA ILE A 330 -3.18 5.55 -20.52
C ILE A 330 -3.71 4.21 -20.02
N LEU A 331 -2.84 3.40 -19.42
CA LEU A 331 -3.23 2.27 -18.58
C LEU A 331 -3.26 2.71 -17.11
N TYR A 332 -4.44 2.93 -16.56
CA TYR A 332 -4.61 3.23 -15.13
C TYR A 332 -4.72 1.94 -14.32
N GLN A 333 -3.67 1.62 -13.57
CA GLN A 333 -3.65 0.53 -12.60
C GLN A 333 -4.14 1.03 -11.24
N VAL A 334 -5.29 0.53 -10.79
CA VAL A 334 -5.87 0.89 -9.50
C VAL A 334 -5.09 0.22 -8.37
N ALA A 335 -4.47 1.01 -7.51
CA ALA A 335 -3.62 0.52 -6.42
C ALA A 335 -4.41 -0.32 -5.41
N CYS A 336 -3.83 -1.44 -4.95
CA CYS A 336 -4.49 -2.37 -4.04
C CYS A 336 -4.94 -1.67 -2.74
N HIS A 337 -4.04 -0.94 -2.10
CA HIS A 337 -4.32 -0.22 -0.86
C HIS A 337 -5.27 0.98 -1.01
N GLN A 338 -5.56 1.43 -2.22
CA GLN A 338 -6.65 2.38 -2.48
C GLN A 338 -7.98 1.65 -2.60
N ARG A 339 -8.01 0.52 -3.34
CA ARG A 339 -9.24 -0.27 -3.51
C ARG A 339 -9.82 -0.77 -2.19
N VAL A 340 -8.95 -1.20 -1.26
CA VAL A 340 -9.39 -1.76 0.03
C VAL A 340 -9.87 -0.72 1.02
N GLN A 341 -9.62 0.58 0.77
CA GLN A 341 -10.22 1.66 1.55
C GLN A 341 -11.74 1.80 1.29
N ASN A 342 -12.24 1.21 0.20
CA ASN A 342 -13.64 1.24 -0.21
C ASN A 342 -14.24 2.66 -0.32
N ILE A 343 -13.41 3.61 -0.76
CA ILE A 343 -13.78 5.03 -0.90
C ILE A 343 -14.47 5.37 -2.23
N GLY A 344 -14.50 4.44 -3.18
CA GLY A 344 -15.04 4.68 -4.53
C GLY A 344 -13.96 4.94 -5.59
N ALA A 345 -14.38 5.21 -6.81
CA ALA A 345 -13.51 5.35 -7.98
C ALA A 345 -13.15 6.82 -8.26
N HIS A 346 -12.68 7.55 -7.24
CA HIS A 346 -12.45 9.01 -7.33
C HIS A 346 -11.38 9.37 -8.37
N THR A 347 -10.26 8.66 -8.42
CA THR A 347 -9.21 8.89 -9.42
C THR A 347 -9.74 8.74 -10.84
N LYS A 348 -10.48 7.65 -11.11
CA LYS A 348 -11.13 7.44 -12.41
C LYS A 348 -12.06 8.58 -12.79
N LYS A 349 -12.87 9.05 -11.83
CA LYS A 349 -13.83 10.15 -12.03
C LYS A 349 -13.12 11.42 -12.47
N ILE A 350 -12.04 11.79 -11.79
CA ILE A 350 -11.29 13.02 -12.07
C ILE A 350 -10.48 12.92 -13.36
N LEU A 351 -9.80 11.79 -13.62
CA LEU A 351 -9.11 11.56 -14.90
C LEU A 351 -10.08 11.62 -16.09
N GLY A 352 -11.31 11.14 -15.91
CA GLY A 352 -12.37 11.22 -16.94
C GLY A 352 -12.89 12.62 -17.23
N LEU A 353 -12.51 13.64 -16.46
CA LEU A 353 -12.80 15.06 -16.74
C LEU A 353 -11.77 15.70 -17.69
N ILE A 354 -10.61 15.07 -17.88
CA ILE A 354 -9.55 15.61 -18.74
C ILE A 354 -9.94 15.32 -20.21
N PRO A 355 -10.12 16.36 -21.06
CA PRO A 355 -10.48 16.17 -22.47
C PRO A 355 -9.40 15.36 -23.22
N ASP A 356 -9.83 14.54 -24.17
CA ASP A 356 -9.02 13.70 -25.07
C ASP A 356 -8.12 12.66 -24.37
N LEU A 357 -8.29 12.45 -23.05
CA LEU A 357 -7.57 11.41 -22.30
C LEU A 357 -8.34 10.09 -22.35
N ASP A 358 -7.78 9.08 -23.02
CA ASP A 358 -8.33 7.71 -23.00
C ASP A 358 -7.78 6.91 -21.82
N VAL A 359 -8.68 6.43 -20.95
CA VAL A 359 -8.34 5.78 -19.67
C VAL A 359 -8.72 4.30 -19.69
N ASN A 360 -7.75 3.45 -19.98
CA ASN A 360 -7.88 1.99 -19.86
C ASN A 360 -7.60 1.55 -18.42
N ILE A 361 -8.57 0.86 -17.79
CA ILE A 361 -8.50 0.54 -16.36
C ILE A 361 -8.07 -0.90 -16.11
N ALA A 362 -7.16 -1.08 -15.14
CA ALA A 362 -6.72 -2.36 -14.63
C ALA A 362 -6.94 -2.48 -13.11
N GLU A 363 -8.04 -3.11 -12.71
CA GLU A 363 -8.34 -3.41 -11.31
C GLU A 363 -7.73 -4.76 -10.87
N ARG A 364 -6.42 -4.91 -11.01
CA ARG A 364 -5.68 -6.09 -10.59
C ARG A 364 -4.41 -5.70 -9.82
N CYS A 365 -3.91 -6.64 -9.02
CA CYS A 365 -2.65 -6.45 -8.31
C CYS A 365 -1.51 -6.25 -9.30
N SER A 366 -0.68 -5.24 -9.02
CA SER A 366 0.56 -4.98 -9.77
C SER A 366 1.66 -6.01 -9.46
N GLY A 367 1.53 -6.76 -8.39
CA GLY A 367 2.55 -7.67 -7.87
C GLY A 367 3.64 -6.99 -7.05
N HIS A 368 3.66 -5.65 -6.95
CA HIS A 368 4.74 -4.93 -6.24
C HIS A 368 4.71 -5.17 -4.73
N ASP A 369 3.64 -4.81 -4.08
CA ASP A 369 3.37 -4.87 -2.63
C ASP A 369 4.58 -4.75 -1.70
N GLY A 370 4.89 -3.51 -1.32
CA GLY A 370 5.94 -3.18 -0.35
C GLY A 370 7.29 -3.82 -0.67
N THR A 371 7.73 -4.72 0.21
CA THR A 371 9.01 -5.44 0.01
C THR A 371 8.86 -6.72 -0.82
N TYR A 372 7.65 -7.19 -1.10
CA TYR A 372 7.39 -8.46 -1.77
C TYR A 372 8.00 -8.51 -3.18
N GLY A 373 7.77 -7.47 -3.99
CA GLY A 373 8.33 -7.37 -5.34
C GLY A 373 9.84 -7.18 -5.40
N VAL A 374 10.44 -6.78 -4.28
CA VAL A 374 11.86 -6.45 -4.20
C VAL A 374 12.71 -7.63 -3.72
N ARG A 375 12.17 -8.50 -2.86
CA ARG A 375 12.92 -9.62 -2.27
C ARG A 375 13.21 -10.72 -3.30
N LYS A 376 14.41 -11.28 -3.26
CA LYS A 376 14.85 -12.37 -4.16
C LYS A 376 13.97 -13.62 -4.08
N GLU A 377 13.39 -13.90 -2.91
CA GLU A 377 12.54 -15.07 -2.66
C GLU A 377 11.17 -14.95 -3.33
N THR A 378 10.66 -13.73 -3.50
CA THR A 378 9.28 -13.47 -3.94
C THR A 378 9.19 -12.75 -5.29
N HIS A 379 10.27 -12.17 -5.79
CA HIS A 379 10.30 -11.38 -7.03
C HIS A 379 9.71 -12.13 -8.24
N THR A 380 10.04 -13.40 -8.42
CA THR A 380 9.49 -14.19 -9.55
C THR A 380 7.97 -14.33 -9.47
N TYR A 381 7.43 -14.47 -8.26
CA TYR A 381 5.98 -14.49 -8.05
C TYR A 381 5.36 -13.11 -8.25
N SER A 382 6.03 -12.06 -7.79
CA SER A 382 5.65 -10.67 -8.02
C SER A 382 5.46 -10.38 -9.51
N VAL A 383 6.42 -10.74 -10.35
CA VAL A 383 6.35 -10.60 -11.80
C VAL A 383 5.16 -11.38 -12.37
N LYS A 384 4.95 -12.63 -11.95
CA LYS A 384 3.81 -13.45 -12.41
C LYS A 384 2.46 -12.84 -12.03
N ILE A 385 2.34 -12.25 -10.83
CA ILE A 385 1.12 -11.60 -10.35
C ILE A 385 0.84 -10.31 -11.14
N GLY A 386 1.87 -9.50 -11.43
CA GLY A 386 1.74 -8.25 -12.16
C GLY A 386 1.57 -8.41 -13.68
N MET A 387 2.01 -9.54 -14.25
CA MET A 387 1.99 -9.79 -15.70
C MET A 387 0.60 -9.61 -16.36
N PRO A 388 -0.54 -10.02 -15.77
CA PRO A 388 -1.84 -9.74 -16.36
C PRO A 388 -2.21 -8.26 -16.48
N VAL A 389 -1.59 -7.38 -15.65
CA VAL A 389 -1.73 -5.92 -15.80
C VAL A 389 -0.81 -5.44 -16.93
N ALA A 390 0.47 -5.84 -16.91
CA ALA A 390 1.44 -5.46 -17.93
C ALA A 390 1.00 -5.88 -19.36
N LYS A 391 0.34 -7.01 -19.50
CA LYS A 391 -0.23 -7.48 -20.80
C LYS A 391 -1.38 -6.63 -21.33
N LYS A 392 -1.93 -5.70 -20.56
CA LYS A 392 -2.93 -4.73 -21.05
C LYS A 392 -2.29 -3.52 -21.72
N ILE A 393 -0.99 -3.34 -21.60
CA ILE A 393 -0.23 -2.32 -22.31
C ILE A 393 -0.18 -2.73 -23.80
N THR A 394 -0.63 -1.83 -24.65
CA THR A 394 -0.66 -1.98 -26.12
C THR A 394 0.32 -1.03 -26.77
N ASP A 395 0.55 -1.14 -28.07
CA ASP A 395 1.41 -0.20 -28.82
C ASP A 395 0.88 1.26 -28.80
N ASN A 396 -0.41 1.44 -28.50
CA ASN A 396 -1.04 2.75 -28.39
C ASN A 396 -0.95 3.33 -26.96
N THR A 397 -0.57 2.52 -25.97
CA THR A 397 -0.50 2.99 -24.58
C THR A 397 0.70 3.90 -24.38
N ASP A 398 0.46 5.17 -24.07
CA ASP A 398 1.49 6.19 -23.85
C ASP A 398 2.13 6.12 -22.47
N LEU A 399 1.33 5.81 -21.43
CA LEU A 399 1.75 5.88 -20.03
C LEU A 399 1.06 4.80 -19.18
N VAL A 400 1.79 4.31 -18.19
CA VAL A 400 1.20 3.61 -17.03
C VAL A 400 0.93 4.63 -15.93
N VAL A 401 -0.27 4.61 -15.39
CA VAL A 401 -0.68 5.53 -14.32
C VAL A 401 -1.14 4.73 -13.11
N SER A 402 -0.66 5.06 -11.91
CA SER A 402 -1.12 4.42 -10.69
C SER A 402 -0.99 5.35 -9.49
N ASP A 403 -1.98 5.35 -8.58
CA ASP A 403 -1.93 6.09 -7.31
C ASP A 403 -0.77 5.61 -6.42
N CYS A 404 -0.25 4.42 -6.66
CA CYS A 404 0.99 3.94 -6.08
C CYS A 404 2.11 3.96 -7.12
N VAL A 405 2.98 4.98 -7.08
CA VAL A 405 4.11 5.15 -8.02
C VAL A 405 4.96 3.89 -8.12
N MET A 406 5.21 3.23 -7.00
CA MET A 406 6.00 1.99 -6.97
C MET A 406 5.29 0.85 -7.73
N ALA A 407 3.97 0.75 -7.63
CA ALA A 407 3.17 -0.24 -8.35
C ALA A 407 3.16 0.05 -9.86
N GLY A 408 2.98 1.31 -10.25
CA GLY A 408 3.07 1.75 -11.64
C GLY A 408 4.45 1.47 -12.25
N ASN A 409 5.52 1.83 -11.56
CA ASN A 409 6.89 1.56 -11.97
C ASN A 409 7.18 0.05 -12.12
N HIS A 410 6.61 -0.79 -11.25
CA HIS A 410 6.77 -2.24 -11.38
C HIS A 410 6.05 -2.78 -12.62
N VAL A 411 4.81 -2.33 -12.87
CA VAL A 411 4.05 -2.72 -14.08
C VAL A 411 4.77 -2.29 -15.35
N ALA A 412 5.24 -1.05 -15.41
CA ALA A 412 6.02 -0.54 -16.54
C ALA A 412 7.32 -1.34 -16.77
N HIS A 413 8.02 -1.69 -15.68
CA HIS A 413 9.27 -2.46 -15.76
C HIS A 413 9.11 -3.88 -16.29
N ILE A 414 8.00 -4.56 -15.94
CA ILE A 414 7.73 -5.93 -16.38
C ILE A 414 6.99 -6.00 -17.72
N ALA A 415 6.64 -4.86 -18.30
CA ALA A 415 6.05 -4.78 -19.63
C ALA A 415 7.03 -5.27 -20.70
N SER A 416 6.49 -5.67 -21.86
CA SER A 416 7.28 -6.13 -23.01
C SER A 416 7.90 -4.98 -23.81
N GLN A 417 7.45 -3.75 -23.55
CA GLN A 417 7.92 -2.51 -24.19
C GLN A 417 8.38 -1.49 -23.15
N GLU A 418 9.25 -0.59 -23.55
CA GLU A 418 9.67 0.52 -22.70
C GLU A 418 8.53 1.55 -22.60
N ILE A 419 8.08 1.81 -21.38
CA ILE A 419 6.99 2.73 -21.08
C ILE A 419 7.21 3.41 -19.75
N ASP A 420 6.87 4.69 -19.66
CA ASP A 420 6.97 5.45 -18.42
C ASP A 420 5.76 5.26 -17.52
N SER A 421 5.97 5.49 -16.22
CA SER A 421 4.90 5.47 -15.22
C SER A 421 4.88 6.75 -14.41
N ILE A 422 3.68 7.29 -14.18
CA ILE A 422 3.47 8.50 -13.37
C ILE A 422 2.31 8.34 -12.39
N HIS A 423 2.27 9.20 -11.38
CA HIS A 423 1.12 9.31 -10.48
C HIS A 423 -0.02 10.08 -11.18
N PRO A 424 -1.31 9.71 -10.97
CA PRO A 424 -2.43 10.42 -11.62
C PRO A 424 -2.50 11.90 -11.27
N ILE A 425 -2.02 12.33 -10.10
CA ILE A 425 -1.98 13.76 -9.74
C ILE A 425 -1.06 14.56 -10.65
N SER A 426 0.00 13.94 -11.18
CA SER A 426 0.89 14.59 -12.15
C SER A 426 0.22 14.81 -13.50
N LEU A 427 -0.74 13.95 -13.90
CA LEU A 427 -1.59 14.21 -15.08
C LEU A 427 -2.57 15.36 -14.82
N VAL A 428 -3.19 15.41 -13.66
CA VAL A 428 -4.08 16.53 -13.28
C VAL A 428 -3.32 17.86 -13.30
N LYS A 429 -2.11 17.89 -12.74
CA LYS A 429 -1.22 19.05 -12.81
C LYS A 429 -0.92 19.45 -14.26
N LEU A 430 -0.58 18.49 -15.11
CA LEU A 430 -0.30 18.72 -16.54
C LEU A 430 -1.53 19.28 -17.25
N ALA A 431 -2.73 18.76 -16.94
CA ALA A 431 -3.98 19.25 -17.50
C ALA A 431 -4.32 20.69 -17.09
N TYR A 432 -3.82 21.15 -15.96
CA TYR A 432 -3.90 22.57 -15.55
C TYR A 432 -2.79 23.46 -16.18
N ASP A 433 -1.79 22.87 -16.87
CA ASP A 433 -0.63 23.60 -17.40
C ASP A 433 0.24 24.26 -16.31
N LEU A 434 0.43 23.57 -15.18
CA LEU A 434 1.19 24.03 -14.01
C LEU A 434 2.64 23.52 -14.01
#